data_2ad00c91340cde1e114526f75a02779b
#
_entry.id   2ad00c91340cde1e114526f75a02779b
#
_cell.length_a   1.000
_cell.length_b   1.000
_cell.length_c   1.000
_cell.angle_alpha   90.00
_cell.angle_beta   90.00
_cell.angle_gamma   90.00
#
_symmetry.space_group_name_H-M   'P 1'
#
loop_
_entity.id
_entity.type
_entity.pdbx_description
1 polymer ?
#
loop_
_entity_poly.entity_id
_entity_poly.type
_entity_poly.pdbx_seq_one_letter_code
_entity_poly.pdbx_strand_id
1 'polypeptide(L)'
;STRTYQLDEREPLYAALFDKCSVFAQNYDSPYLMYPLNAPHGASRSGLLTFSRAAITAAERVELPVEGGFMKLLDLDRCYSVSRIPAEGGRELVLYDLHLSAYTSDGSIATEQLELLLADMQAEYEAGNWCVAGGDFNKDLLGDSSVYFGEADQEYSWAQPIPESVFDGVDITLVAPLDEDDPVPSCRNADGPYHQGQYVLTVDGFLVSANVEVQESQVIETGFAYSDHEPVEMTFVLI
;
A
#
# COMPACT_ATOMS: atom_id res chain seq x y z
N SER A 1 0.95 19.97 8.25
CA SER A 1 2.37 19.67 8.04
C SER A 1 2.98 20.63 7.03
N THR A 2 4.28 20.89 7.11
CA THR A 2 4.99 21.67 6.09
C THR A 2 5.07 20.92 4.74
N ARG A 3 4.98 19.60 4.75
CA ARG A 3 4.97 18.75 3.53
C ARG A 3 3.78 19.02 2.61
N THR A 4 2.66 19.43 3.18
CA THR A 4 1.40 19.71 2.45
C THR A 4 1.06 21.20 2.50
N TYR A 5 2.04 22.06 2.79
CA TYR A 5 1.82 23.51 2.94
C TYR A 5 0.69 23.86 3.91
N GLN A 6 0.51 23.05 4.97
CA GLN A 6 -0.57 23.14 5.97
C GLN A 6 -1.99 22.90 5.41
N LEU A 7 -2.11 22.33 4.21
CA LEU A 7 -3.40 21.94 3.62
C LEU A 7 -3.83 20.56 4.11
N ASP A 8 -5.13 20.36 4.21
CA ASP A 8 -5.73 19.03 4.37
C ASP A 8 -6.07 18.46 3.00
N GLU A 9 -5.26 17.52 2.54
CA GLU A 9 -5.39 16.91 1.20
C GLU A 9 -6.66 16.06 1.05
N ARG A 10 -7.34 15.71 2.16
CA ARG A 10 -8.60 14.97 2.12
C ARG A 10 -9.76 15.83 1.60
N GLU A 11 -9.77 17.13 1.91
CA GLU A 11 -10.86 18.03 1.51
C GLU A 11 -11.09 18.06 -0.01
N PRO A 12 -10.07 18.29 -0.86
CA PRO A 12 -10.25 18.24 -2.31
C PRO A 12 -10.65 16.86 -2.83
N LEU A 13 -10.17 15.76 -2.21
CA LEU A 13 -10.58 14.40 -2.57
C LEU A 13 -12.04 14.14 -2.25
N TYR A 14 -12.52 14.51 -1.05
CA TYR A 14 -13.94 14.42 -0.70
C TYR A 14 -14.81 15.30 -1.60
N ALA A 15 -14.35 16.47 -1.99
CA ALA A 15 -15.06 17.31 -2.92
C ALA A 15 -15.15 16.72 -4.33
N ALA A 16 -14.08 16.12 -4.82
CA ALA A 16 -14.04 15.47 -6.13
C ALA A 16 -14.84 14.17 -6.20
N LEU A 17 -14.92 13.44 -5.08
CA LEU A 17 -15.54 12.11 -4.96
C LEU A 17 -16.74 12.12 -4.00
N PHE A 18 -17.46 13.25 -3.95
CA PHE A 18 -18.56 13.49 -2.98
C PHE A 18 -19.72 12.48 -3.07
N ASP A 19 -19.87 11.82 -4.23
CA ASP A 19 -20.88 10.80 -4.50
C ASP A 19 -20.45 9.38 -4.12
N LYS A 20 -19.25 9.21 -3.58
CA LYS A 20 -18.70 7.91 -3.17
C LYS A 20 -18.79 7.71 -1.66
N CYS A 21 -18.94 6.46 -1.24
CA CYS A 21 -18.66 6.08 0.14
C CYS A 21 -17.17 6.21 0.41
N SER A 22 -16.79 6.65 1.61
CA SER A 22 -15.38 6.79 1.97
C SER A 22 -15.09 6.30 3.37
N VAL A 23 -13.90 5.74 3.56
CA VAL A 23 -13.34 5.31 4.85
C VAL A 23 -11.96 5.93 5.00
N PHE A 24 -11.70 6.52 6.15
CA PHE A 24 -10.37 7.02 6.51
C PHE A 24 -9.83 6.27 7.72
N ALA A 25 -8.70 5.59 7.57
CA ALA A 25 -7.97 4.93 8.65
C ALA A 25 -6.68 5.69 8.94
N GLN A 26 -6.62 6.35 10.10
CA GLN A 26 -5.46 7.13 10.50
C GLN A 26 -4.29 6.21 10.86
N ASN A 27 -3.14 6.38 10.19
CA ASN A 27 -1.92 5.64 10.45
C ASN A 27 -0.79 6.49 11.08
N TYR A 28 -1.03 7.77 11.32
CA TYR A 28 -0.11 8.64 12.05
C TYR A 28 -0.82 9.89 12.57
N ASP A 29 -0.54 10.27 13.82
CA ASP A 29 -0.96 11.56 14.39
C ASP A 29 0.11 12.07 15.36
N SER A 30 0.84 13.08 14.91
CA SER A 30 1.82 13.76 15.76
C SER A 30 1.45 15.23 15.90
N PRO A 31 1.31 15.73 17.13
CA PRO A 31 1.09 17.15 17.35
C PRO A 31 2.28 18.00 16.91
N TYR A 32 3.48 17.43 16.88
CA TYR A 32 4.68 18.10 16.43
C TYR A 32 5.77 17.12 16.02
N LEU A 33 5.94 16.91 14.72
CA LEU A 33 7.04 16.13 14.16
C LEU A 33 8.29 17.00 14.07
N MET A 34 9.28 16.71 14.91
CA MET A 34 10.54 17.46 15.00
C MET A 34 11.52 17.20 13.84
N TYR A 35 11.23 16.22 13.00
CA TYR A 35 12.10 15.85 11.88
C TYR A 35 11.67 16.56 10.58
N PRO A 36 12.61 16.96 9.70
CA PRO A 36 14.06 17.05 9.96
C PRO A 36 14.39 18.18 10.96
N LEU A 37 15.42 17.99 11.79
CA LEU A 37 15.73 18.91 12.90
C LEU A 37 15.99 20.35 12.48
N ASN A 38 16.48 20.57 11.25
CA ASN A 38 16.74 21.90 10.68
C ASN A 38 15.51 22.58 10.06
N ALA A 39 14.43 21.82 9.82
CA ALA A 39 13.17 22.28 9.24
C ALA A 39 12.00 21.39 9.66
N PRO A 40 11.57 21.40 10.94
CA PRO A 40 10.55 20.49 11.45
C PRO A 40 9.23 20.56 10.69
N HIS A 41 8.61 19.40 10.45
CA HIS A 41 7.33 19.31 9.74
C HIS A 41 6.13 19.83 10.55
N GLY A 42 6.27 19.94 11.88
CA GLY A 42 5.20 20.40 12.76
C GLY A 42 4.09 19.35 12.91
N ALA A 43 2.86 19.80 13.18
CA ALA A 43 1.73 18.88 13.30
C ALA A 43 1.51 18.09 12.00
N SER A 44 1.49 16.76 12.11
CA SER A 44 1.39 15.88 10.95
C SER A 44 0.37 14.78 11.22
N ARG A 45 -0.55 14.61 10.27
CA ARG A 45 -1.51 13.50 10.25
C ARG A 45 -1.46 12.82 8.90
N SER A 46 -1.46 11.50 8.89
CA SER A 46 -1.61 10.71 7.68
C SER A 46 -2.52 9.52 7.91
N GLY A 47 -2.95 8.89 6.82
CA GLY A 47 -3.84 7.74 6.87
C GLY A 47 -4.12 7.19 5.50
N LEU A 48 -4.84 6.08 5.50
CA LEU A 48 -5.34 5.38 4.33
C LEU A 48 -6.73 5.91 4.02
N LEU A 49 -7.05 6.12 2.77
CA LEU A 49 -8.33 6.70 2.35
C LEU A 49 -8.93 5.89 1.20
N THR A 50 -9.94 5.13 1.51
CA THR A 50 -10.67 4.28 0.57
C THR A 50 -11.93 5.00 0.09
N PHE A 51 -12.17 5.01 -1.22
CA PHE A 51 -13.43 5.45 -1.84
C PHE A 51 -14.09 4.29 -2.59
N SER A 52 -15.41 4.18 -2.46
CA SER A 52 -16.19 3.13 -3.12
C SER A 52 -17.46 3.67 -3.78
N ARG A 53 -17.78 3.18 -4.97
CA ARG A 53 -19.08 3.37 -5.61
C ARG A 53 -20.17 2.51 -4.97
N ALA A 54 -19.77 1.34 -4.47
CA ALA A 54 -20.66 0.47 -3.71
C ALA A 54 -20.74 0.93 -2.25
N ALA A 55 -21.85 0.60 -1.59
CA ALA A 55 -22.03 0.93 -0.19
C ALA A 55 -21.04 0.15 0.69
N ILE A 56 -20.29 0.85 1.53
CA ILE A 56 -19.51 0.25 2.60
C ILE A 56 -20.40 0.17 3.83
N THR A 57 -20.70 -1.02 4.31
CA THR A 57 -21.62 -1.25 5.44
C THR A 57 -20.93 -1.34 6.79
N ALA A 58 -19.65 -1.67 6.80
CA ALA A 58 -18.81 -1.67 7.98
C ALA A 58 -17.35 -1.36 7.58
N ALA A 59 -16.62 -0.75 8.48
CA ALA A 59 -15.21 -0.50 8.30
C ALA A 59 -14.48 -0.63 9.64
N GLU A 60 -13.23 -1.10 9.58
CA GLU A 60 -12.37 -1.29 10.73
C GLU A 60 -10.95 -0.79 10.41
N ARG A 61 -10.27 -0.27 11.43
CA ARG A 61 -8.84 0.00 11.40
C ARG A 61 -8.13 -1.05 12.25
N VAL A 62 -7.23 -1.80 11.64
CA VAL A 62 -6.43 -2.81 12.33
C VAL A 62 -5.01 -2.29 12.50
N GLU A 63 -4.56 -2.23 13.75
CA GLU A 63 -3.22 -1.77 14.11
C GLU A 63 -2.18 -2.83 13.73
N LEU A 64 -1.08 -2.38 13.14
CA LEU A 64 0.04 -3.23 12.78
C LEU A 64 1.20 -3.04 13.78
N PRO A 65 2.00 -4.09 14.04
CA PRO A 65 3.20 -3.97 14.84
C PRO A 65 4.17 -2.97 14.20
N VAL A 66 4.85 -2.20 15.03
CA VAL A 66 5.90 -1.24 14.63
C VAL A 66 7.13 -1.43 15.50
N GLU A 67 8.30 -1.03 15.00
CA GLU A 67 9.51 -1.10 15.81
C GLU A 67 9.38 -0.34 17.13
N GLY A 68 9.86 -0.95 18.21
CA GLY A 68 9.87 -0.36 19.54
C GLY A 68 11.07 0.60 19.76
N GLY A 69 11.04 1.35 20.87
CA GLY A 69 12.17 2.17 21.31
C GLY A 69 12.13 3.62 20.82
N PHE A 70 13.30 4.24 20.68
CA PHE A 70 13.42 5.66 20.28
C PHE A 70 12.96 5.91 18.84
N MET A 71 13.09 4.91 17.97
CA MET A 71 12.61 4.97 16.58
C MET A 71 11.10 5.14 16.50
N LYS A 72 10.33 4.64 17.46
CA LYS A 72 8.86 4.83 17.54
C LYS A 72 8.42 6.31 17.52
N LEU A 73 9.30 7.25 17.91
CA LEU A 73 9.00 8.69 17.82
C LEU A 73 9.09 9.24 16.40
N LEU A 74 9.69 8.49 15.48
CA LEU A 74 9.93 8.88 14.10
C LEU A 74 9.16 7.99 13.11
N ASP A 75 8.72 6.81 13.54
CA ASP A 75 7.96 5.87 12.72
C ASP A 75 6.45 6.11 12.81
N LEU A 76 5.75 5.69 11.75
CA LEU A 76 4.29 5.80 11.66
C LEU A 76 3.62 4.72 12.53
N ASP A 77 2.45 5.05 13.10
CA ASP A 77 1.55 4.07 13.70
C ASP A 77 0.84 3.29 12.59
N ARG A 78 1.51 2.31 12.00
CA ARG A 78 1.04 1.55 10.84
C ARG A 78 -0.28 0.83 11.12
N CYS A 79 -1.13 0.79 10.10
CA CYS A 79 -2.37 0.04 10.12
C CYS A 79 -2.74 -0.41 8.70
N TYR A 80 -3.66 -1.34 8.60
CA TYR A 80 -4.50 -1.48 7.41
C TYR A 80 -5.95 -1.13 7.73
N SER A 81 -6.72 -0.77 6.72
CA SER A 81 -8.16 -0.61 6.85
C SER A 81 -8.89 -1.77 6.22
N VAL A 82 -10.00 -2.17 6.82
CA VAL A 82 -10.92 -3.17 6.29
C VAL A 82 -12.21 -2.47 5.93
N SER A 83 -12.72 -2.67 4.72
CA SER A 83 -13.99 -2.12 4.26
C SER A 83 -14.86 -3.24 3.71
N ARG A 84 -16.08 -3.40 4.25
CA ARG A 84 -17.01 -4.47 3.89
C ARG A 84 -18.06 -3.97 2.91
N ILE A 85 -18.14 -4.62 1.77
CA ILE A 85 -19.08 -4.32 0.69
C ILE A 85 -19.98 -5.55 0.49
N PRO A 86 -21.29 -5.45 0.76
CA PRO A 86 -22.22 -6.56 0.55
C PRO A 86 -22.23 -7.01 -0.90
N ALA A 87 -22.23 -8.32 -1.11
CA ALA A 87 -22.29 -8.96 -2.39
C ALA A 87 -23.39 -10.04 -2.43
N GLU A 88 -23.46 -10.80 -3.50
CA GLU A 88 -24.49 -11.83 -3.67
C GLU A 88 -24.36 -12.99 -2.67
N GLY A 89 -25.52 -13.59 -2.34
CA GLY A 89 -25.58 -14.76 -1.48
C GLY A 89 -25.32 -14.50 0.00
N GLY A 90 -25.32 -13.23 0.43
CA GLY A 90 -25.03 -12.85 1.82
C GLY A 90 -23.54 -12.84 2.15
N ARG A 91 -22.68 -12.96 1.14
CA ARG A 91 -21.23 -12.81 1.24
C ARG A 91 -20.83 -11.34 1.09
N GLU A 92 -19.57 -11.03 1.36
CA GLU A 92 -19.02 -9.70 1.26
C GLU A 92 -17.76 -9.69 0.39
N LEU A 93 -17.55 -8.61 -0.34
CA LEU A 93 -16.22 -8.23 -0.78
C LEU A 93 -15.56 -7.45 0.35
N VAL A 94 -14.49 -8.00 0.90
CA VAL A 94 -13.69 -7.39 1.96
C VAL A 94 -12.46 -6.74 1.32
N LEU A 95 -12.45 -5.40 1.35
CA LEU A 95 -11.35 -4.61 0.81
C LEU A 95 -10.41 -4.20 1.93
N TYR A 96 -9.13 -4.42 1.70
CA TYR A 96 -8.05 -4.02 2.58
C TYR A 96 -7.21 -2.94 1.89
N ASP A 97 -6.99 -1.83 2.58
CA ASP A 97 -6.10 -0.75 2.14
C ASP A 97 -4.92 -0.70 3.11
N LEU A 98 -3.71 -0.78 2.60
CA LEU A 98 -2.51 -1.00 3.39
C LEU A 98 -1.36 -0.05 3.03
N HIS A 99 -0.48 0.19 4.01
CA HIS A 99 0.82 0.79 3.80
C HIS A 99 1.78 0.23 4.86
N LEU A 100 2.59 -0.75 4.47
CA LEU A 100 3.50 -1.45 5.38
C LEU A 100 4.71 -0.59 5.75
N SER A 101 5.45 -1.01 6.76
CA SER A 101 6.65 -0.31 7.22
C SER A 101 7.77 -0.34 6.19
N ALA A 102 8.39 0.82 5.99
CA ALA A 102 9.61 0.99 5.22
C ALA A 102 10.83 0.97 6.16
N TYR A 103 12.02 0.85 5.60
CA TYR A 103 13.31 1.15 6.25
C TYR A 103 13.65 0.37 7.53
N THR A 104 13.05 -0.80 7.74
CA THR A 104 13.55 -1.71 8.76
C THR A 104 14.84 -2.36 8.27
N SER A 105 15.84 -2.47 9.14
CA SER A 105 17.21 -2.88 8.76
C SER A 105 17.29 -4.26 8.11
N ASP A 106 16.30 -5.12 8.34
CA ASP A 106 16.20 -6.49 7.83
C ASP A 106 14.87 -6.82 7.14
N GLY A 107 13.94 -5.85 7.06
CA GLY A 107 12.62 -6.01 6.46
C GLY A 107 11.66 -6.92 7.26
N SER A 108 12.02 -7.34 8.48
CA SER A 108 11.25 -8.29 9.29
C SER A 108 9.88 -7.74 9.71
N ILE A 109 9.81 -6.48 10.12
CA ILE A 109 8.56 -5.85 10.55
C ILE A 109 7.52 -5.81 9.43
N ALA A 110 7.90 -5.43 8.21
CA ALA A 110 6.97 -5.43 7.08
C ALA A 110 6.51 -6.86 6.74
N THR A 111 7.36 -7.87 6.95
CA THR A 111 7.00 -9.28 6.80
C THR A 111 5.99 -9.71 7.87
N GLU A 112 6.22 -9.39 9.15
CA GLU A 112 5.29 -9.65 10.25
C GLU A 112 3.93 -8.95 10.03
N GLN A 113 3.94 -7.72 9.55
CA GLN A 113 2.73 -6.98 9.19
C GLN A 113 1.95 -7.67 8.06
N LEU A 114 2.66 -8.17 7.04
CA LEU A 114 2.07 -8.91 5.94
C LEU A 114 1.47 -10.25 6.41
N GLU A 115 2.15 -10.99 7.28
CA GLU A 115 1.64 -12.25 7.84
C GLU A 115 0.33 -12.04 8.62
N LEU A 116 0.20 -10.95 9.38
CA LEU A 116 -1.04 -10.60 10.06
C LEU A 116 -2.18 -10.30 9.08
N LEU A 117 -1.91 -9.54 8.02
CA LEU A 117 -2.88 -9.27 6.97
C LEU A 117 -3.32 -10.56 6.26
N LEU A 118 -2.37 -11.43 5.90
CA LEU A 118 -2.66 -12.70 5.23
C LEU A 118 -3.52 -13.61 6.11
N ALA A 119 -3.28 -13.66 7.42
CA ALA A 119 -4.08 -14.44 8.36
C ALA A 119 -5.53 -13.92 8.45
N ASP A 120 -5.73 -12.60 8.43
CA ASP A 120 -7.06 -11.97 8.42
C ASP A 120 -7.78 -12.27 7.08
N MET A 121 -7.11 -12.06 5.95
CA MET A 121 -7.66 -12.38 4.62
C MET A 121 -8.01 -13.87 4.48
N GLN A 122 -7.17 -14.77 5.01
CA GLN A 122 -7.43 -16.21 4.99
C GLN A 122 -8.68 -16.55 5.78
N ALA A 123 -8.86 -15.98 6.97
CA ALA A 123 -10.05 -16.21 7.79
C ALA A 123 -11.34 -15.73 7.09
N GLU A 124 -11.29 -14.58 6.42
CA GLU A 124 -12.42 -14.07 5.63
C GLU A 124 -12.72 -14.94 4.41
N TYR A 125 -11.68 -15.41 3.72
CA TYR A 125 -11.84 -16.36 2.60
C TYR A 125 -12.48 -17.69 3.06
N GLU A 126 -12.03 -18.25 4.19
CA GLU A 126 -12.62 -19.47 4.79
C GLU A 126 -14.07 -19.25 5.25
N ALA A 127 -14.44 -18.03 5.62
CA ALA A 127 -15.84 -17.65 5.89
C ALA A 127 -16.68 -17.52 4.60
N GLY A 128 -16.07 -17.64 3.42
CA GLY A 128 -16.72 -17.59 2.12
C GLY A 128 -16.77 -16.19 1.49
N ASN A 129 -16.12 -15.21 2.07
CA ASN A 129 -16.02 -13.87 1.53
C ASN A 129 -14.95 -13.79 0.40
N TRP A 130 -15.00 -12.73 -0.40
CA TRP A 130 -13.95 -12.38 -1.35
C TRP A 130 -13.03 -11.34 -0.72
N CYS A 131 -11.72 -11.55 -0.82
CA CYS A 131 -10.73 -10.66 -0.24
C CYS A 131 -9.86 -10.02 -1.33
N VAL A 132 -9.74 -8.71 -1.29
CA VAL A 132 -8.83 -7.93 -2.12
C VAL A 132 -8.11 -6.93 -1.24
N ALA A 133 -6.78 -6.96 -1.24
CA ALA A 133 -5.95 -5.95 -0.61
C ALA A 133 -5.19 -5.15 -1.66
N GLY A 134 -4.92 -3.88 -1.39
CA GLY A 134 -4.10 -3.04 -2.26
C GLY A 134 -3.38 -1.95 -1.48
N GLY A 135 -2.23 -1.52 -1.96
CA GLY A 135 -1.47 -0.43 -1.39
C GLY A 135 0.04 -0.59 -1.54
N ASP A 136 0.77 0.16 -0.71
CA ASP A 136 2.23 0.16 -0.66
C ASP A 136 2.73 -0.89 0.34
N PHE A 137 3.38 -1.92 -0.19
CA PHE A 137 3.96 -3.01 0.61
C PHE A 137 5.34 -2.66 1.17
N ASN A 138 5.99 -1.62 0.67
CA ASN A 138 7.39 -1.31 0.96
C ASN A 138 8.33 -2.51 0.78
N LYS A 139 7.98 -3.42 -0.12
CA LYS A 139 8.72 -4.61 -0.54
C LYS A 139 8.89 -4.60 -2.04
N ASP A 140 9.97 -5.14 -2.54
CA ASP A 140 10.11 -5.39 -3.97
C ASP A 140 9.20 -6.55 -4.38
N LEU A 141 8.07 -6.23 -5.00
CA LEU A 141 7.05 -7.21 -5.38
C LEU A 141 7.45 -8.08 -6.56
N LEU A 142 8.46 -7.66 -7.33
CA LEU A 142 9.01 -8.42 -8.45
C LEU A 142 10.19 -9.32 -8.03
N GLY A 143 10.58 -9.25 -6.74
CA GLY A 143 11.73 -9.97 -6.18
C GLY A 143 13.08 -9.34 -6.51
N ASP A 144 13.27 -8.92 -7.75
CA ASP A 144 14.40 -8.12 -8.22
C ASP A 144 13.94 -7.19 -9.34
N SER A 145 13.51 -6.01 -8.98
CA SER A 145 13.02 -5.00 -9.92
C SER A 145 14.09 -4.56 -10.94
N SER A 146 15.39 -4.73 -10.65
CA SER A 146 16.46 -4.35 -11.56
C SER A 146 16.47 -5.18 -12.86
N VAL A 147 15.90 -6.39 -12.81
CA VAL A 147 15.75 -7.27 -13.98
C VAL A 147 14.87 -6.61 -15.06
N TYR A 148 13.86 -5.85 -14.63
CA TYR A 148 12.88 -5.22 -15.52
C TYR A 148 13.23 -3.77 -15.86
N PHE A 149 13.74 -3.02 -14.89
CA PHE A 149 13.96 -1.57 -15.03
C PHE A 149 15.43 -1.20 -15.29
N GLY A 150 16.34 -2.20 -15.24
CA GLY A 150 17.78 -2.01 -15.36
C GLY A 150 18.45 -1.54 -14.07
N GLU A 151 19.77 -1.48 -14.11
CA GLU A 151 20.56 -1.01 -12.97
C GLU A 151 20.43 0.50 -12.82
N ALA A 152 20.22 0.94 -11.58
CA ALA A 152 20.20 2.35 -11.24
C ALA A 152 21.61 2.89 -11.01
N ASP A 153 21.77 4.22 -11.04
CA ASP A 153 23.00 4.91 -10.67
C ASP A 153 23.41 4.69 -9.19
N GLN A 154 22.49 4.15 -8.38
CA GLN A 154 22.70 3.80 -6.98
C GLN A 154 22.62 2.28 -6.78
N GLU A 155 23.61 1.69 -6.12
CA GLU A 155 23.70 0.25 -5.82
C GLU A 155 22.82 -0.19 -4.62
N TYR A 156 21.91 0.64 -4.14
CA TYR A 156 21.19 0.40 -2.89
C TYR A 156 19.68 0.25 -3.10
N SER A 157 19.17 -0.96 -2.80
CA SER A 157 17.73 -1.19 -2.65
C SER A 157 17.32 -1.08 -1.19
N TRP A 158 16.38 -0.19 -0.89
CA TRP A 158 15.77 -0.08 0.43
C TRP A 158 14.63 -1.08 0.63
N ALA A 159 14.01 -1.58 -0.46
CA ALA A 159 12.97 -2.59 -0.41
C ALA A 159 13.56 -3.99 -0.58
N GLN A 160 13.26 -4.87 0.36
CA GLN A 160 13.62 -6.28 0.29
C GLN A 160 12.49 -7.07 -0.41
N PRO A 161 12.77 -8.16 -1.13
CA PRO A 161 11.73 -9.02 -1.67
C PRO A 161 10.87 -9.62 -0.57
N ILE A 162 9.64 -10.03 -0.92
CA ILE A 162 8.78 -10.79 -0.03
C ILE A 162 9.27 -12.24 -0.03
N PRO A 163 9.56 -12.85 1.15
CA PRO A 163 9.88 -14.27 1.21
C PRO A 163 8.70 -15.13 0.73
N GLU A 164 8.94 -16.05 -0.19
CA GLU A 164 7.88 -16.95 -0.71
C GLU A 164 7.15 -17.70 0.39
N SER A 165 7.86 -18.09 1.46
CA SER A 165 7.30 -18.81 2.61
C SER A 165 6.19 -18.08 3.36
N VAL A 166 6.04 -16.76 3.16
CA VAL A 166 4.96 -15.97 3.76
C VAL A 166 3.58 -16.41 3.24
N PHE A 167 3.55 -16.97 2.02
CA PHE A 167 2.33 -17.47 1.39
C PHE A 167 2.07 -18.97 1.63
N ASP A 168 2.92 -19.65 2.42
CA ASP A 168 2.73 -21.06 2.70
C ASP A 168 1.45 -21.30 3.52
N GLY A 169 0.54 -22.08 2.97
CA GLY A 169 -0.70 -22.50 3.66
C GLY A 169 -1.82 -21.46 3.66
N VAL A 170 -1.74 -20.42 2.83
CA VAL A 170 -2.84 -19.48 2.60
C VAL A 170 -3.32 -19.56 1.14
N ASP A 171 -4.62 -19.33 0.94
CA ASP A 171 -5.26 -19.26 -0.38
C ASP A 171 -5.31 -17.82 -0.89
N ILE A 172 -4.21 -17.11 -0.70
CA ILE A 172 -4.03 -15.70 -1.08
C ILE A 172 -2.85 -15.59 -2.04
N THR A 173 -3.01 -14.82 -3.10
CA THR A 173 -2.00 -14.63 -4.14
C THR A 173 -1.58 -13.17 -4.22
N LEU A 174 -0.27 -12.93 -4.36
CA LEU A 174 0.29 -11.62 -4.67
C LEU A 174 0.12 -11.32 -6.17
N VAL A 175 -0.33 -10.12 -6.47
CA VAL A 175 -0.48 -9.57 -7.83
C VAL A 175 0.38 -8.32 -7.92
N ALA A 176 1.60 -8.48 -8.41
CA ALA A 176 2.48 -7.38 -8.76
C ALA A 176 2.12 -6.87 -10.16
N PRO A 177 1.79 -5.58 -10.33
CA PRO A 177 1.49 -5.05 -11.66
C PRO A 177 2.77 -4.99 -12.50
N LEU A 178 2.79 -5.75 -13.60
CA LEU A 178 3.93 -5.82 -14.51
C LEU A 178 3.44 -6.16 -15.92
N ASP A 179 3.82 -5.34 -16.88
CA ASP A 179 3.84 -5.69 -18.30
C ASP A 179 5.30 -5.98 -18.69
N GLU A 180 5.62 -7.22 -19.02
CA GLU A 180 7.01 -7.62 -19.34
C GLU A 180 7.49 -7.03 -20.68
N ASP A 181 6.58 -6.67 -21.59
CA ASP A 181 6.90 -6.07 -22.89
C ASP A 181 7.14 -4.55 -22.78
N ASP A 182 6.51 -3.89 -21.80
CA ASP A 182 6.65 -2.44 -21.54
C ASP A 182 6.59 -2.14 -20.01
N PRO A 183 7.62 -2.52 -19.27
CA PRO A 183 7.60 -2.46 -17.81
C PRO A 183 7.61 -1.02 -17.27
N VAL A 184 6.62 -0.69 -16.46
CA VAL A 184 6.48 0.60 -15.78
C VAL A 184 6.66 0.39 -14.27
N PRO A 185 7.61 1.08 -13.61
CA PRO A 185 7.79 0.96 -12.16
C PRO A 185 6.70 1.70 -11.39
N SER A 186 6.30 1.17 -10.23
CA SER A 186 5.31 1.84 -9.38
C SER A 186 5.90 2.89 -8.45
N CYS A 187 7.20 2.86 -8.18
CA CYS A 187 7.84 3.75 -7.22
C CYS A 187 9.26 4.13 -7.66
N ARG A 188 9.71 5.29 -7.21
CA ARG A 188 11.07 5.80 -7.35
C ARG A 188 11.63 6.33 -6.05
N ASN A 189 12.95 6.50 -5.97
CA ASN A 189 13.55 7.25 -4.87
C ASN A 189 13.01 8.69 -4.81
N ALA A 190 12.70 9.15 -3.60
CA ALA A 190 12.18 10.50 -3.31
C ALA A 190 13.30 11.53 -3.05
N ASP A 191 14.45 11.39 -3.71
CA ASP A 191 15.66 12.22 -3.52
C ASP A 191 15.72 13.49 -4.40
N GLY A 192 14.64 13.77 -5.11
CA GLY A 192 14.46 14.93 -5.97
C GLY A 192 13.41 14.71 -7.05
N PRO A 193 13.31 15.60 -8.05
CA PRO A 193 12.49 15.36 -9.23
C PRO A 193 12.95 14.10 -9.97
N TYR A 194 12.00 13.42 -10.63
CA TYR A 194 12.31 12.25 -11.44
C TYR A 194 13.31 12.58 -12.54
N HIS A 195 14.28 11.68 -12.73
CA HIS A 195 15.25 11.72 -13.82
C HIS A 195 15.61 10.31 -14.29
N GLN A 196 16.05 10.20 -15.53
CA GLN A 196 16.53 8.93 -16.08
C GLN A 196 17.72 8.40 -15.28
N GLY A 197 17.74 7.11 -15.00
CA GLY A 197 18.77 6.44 -14.19
C GLY A 197 18.54 6.49 -12.68
N GLN A 198 17.46 7.17 -12.22
CA GLN A 198 17.05 7.11 -10.82
C GLN A 198 16.61 5.69 -10.45
N TYR A 199 16.86 5.29 -9.19
CA TYR A 199 16.40 3.99 -8.70
C TYR A 199 14.88 3.91 -8.71
N VAL A 200 14.34 2.91 -9.40
CA VAL A 200 12.91 2.62 -9.53
C VAL A 200 12.65 1.14 -9.24
N LEU A 201 11.45 0.84 -8.76
CA LEU A 201 11.02 -0.51 -8.40
C LEU A 201 9.49 -0.60 -8.35
N THR A 202 8.96 -1.81 -8.13
CA THR A 202 7.53 -2.03 -7.91
C THR A 202 7.27 -2.45 -6.47
N VAL A 203 6.65 -1.56 -5.69
CA VAL A 203 6.27 -1.77 -4.28
C VAL A 203 4.76 -1.69 -4.05
N ASP A 204 4.02 -1.15 -5.00
CA ASP A 204 2.57 -1.03 -4.97
C ASP A 204 1.95 -2.19 -5.75
N GLY A 205 0.93 -2.81 -5.18
CA GLY A 205 0.30 -3.98 -5.80
C GLY A 205 -0.90 -4.48 -5.01
N PHE A 206 -1.25 -5.74 -5.23
CA PHE A 206 -2.48 -6.31 -4.67
C PHE A 206 -2.26 -7.71 -4.09
N LEU A 207 -3.16 -8.10 -3.17
CA LEU A 207 -3.37 -9.49 -2.75
C LEU A 207 -4.82 -9.85 -3.04
N VAL A 208 -5.05 -11.07 -3.50
CA VAL A 208 -6.38 -11.58 -3.81
C VAL A 208 -6.57 -12.97 -3.24
N SER A 209 -7.77 -13.26 -2.74
CA SER A 209 -8.14 -14.64 -2.35
C SER A 209 -8.43 -15.51 -3.59
N ALA A 210 -8.29 -16.82 -3.45
CA ALA A 210 -8.41 -17.77 -4.54
C ALA A 210 -9.77 -17.76 -5.27
N ASN A 211 -10.81 -17.17 -4.69
CA ASN A 211 -12.12 -16.94 -5.29
C ASN A 211 -12.26 -15.57 -5.96
N VAL A 212 -11.15 -14.87 -6.19
CA VAL A 212 -11.06 -13.63 -6.99
C VAL A 212 -10.21 -13.90 -8.22
N GLU A 213 -10.79 -13.76 -9.41
CA GLU A 213 -10.09 -13.94 -10.68
C GLU A 213 -9.59 -12.61 -11.21
N VAL A 214 -8.28 -12.42 -11.25
CA VAL A 214 -7.65 -11.22 -11.80
C VAL A 214 -7.68 -11.29 -13.33
N GLN A 215 -8.18 -10.23 -13.95
CA GLN A 215 -8.25 -10.10 -15.41
C GLN A 215 -7.08 -9.31 -15.97
N GLU A 216 -6.70 -8.26 -15.26
CA GLU A 216 -5.62 -7.34 -15.65
C GLU A 216 -5.06 -6.63 -14.43
N SER A 217 -3.76 -6.38 -14.44
CA SER A 217 -3.09 -5.52 -13.46
C SER A 217 -1.96 -4.74 -14.12
N GLN A 218 -1.92 -3.43 -13.89
CA GLN A 218 -0.95 -2.53 -14.53
C GLN A 218 -0.57 -1.36 -13.64
N VAL A 219 0.58 -0.76 -13.94
CA VAL A 219 0.97 0.56 -13.44
C VAL A 219 0.50 1.61 -14.46
N ILE A 220 -0.13 2.68 -14.00
CA ILE A 220 -0.55 3.79 -14.85
C ILE A 220 0.58 4.82 -14.92
N GLU A 221 1.29 4.85 -16.05
CA GLU A 221 2.40 5.75 -16.25
C GLU A 221 1.96 7.22 -16.27
N THR A 222 2.44 8.02 -15.31
CA THR A 222 2.31 9.49 -15.30
C THR A 222 3.66 10.18 -15.44
N GLY A 223 4.76 9.43 -15.52
CA GLY A 223 6.14 9.92 -15.49
C GLY A 223 6.51 10.51 -14.13
N PHE A 224 5.92 10.01 -13.05
CA PHE A 224 6.09 10.52 -11.69
C PHE A 224 5.80 12.03 -11.56
N ALA A 225 4.84 12.52 -12.34
CA ALA A 225 4.53 13.94 -12.41
C ALA A 225 3.92 14.50 -11.12
N TYR A 226 3.29 13.63 -10.30
CA TYR A 226 2.48 14.05 -9.14
C TYR A 226 2.97 13.46 -7.81
N SER A 227 3.71 12.37 -7.86
CA SER A 227 4.17 11.62 -6.68
C SER A 227 5.48 10.90 -6.99
N ASP A 228 6.13 10.38 -5.98
CA ASP A 228 7.18 9.36 -6.07
C ASP A 228 6.63 7.93 -6.26
N HIS A 229 5.30 7.79 -6.25
CA HIS A 229 4.58 6.59 -6.67
C HIS A 229 3.69 6.86 -7.88
N GLU A 230 3.58 5.84 -8.76
CA GLU A 230 2.60 5.80 -9.84
C GLU A 230 1.33 5.07 -9.38
N PRO A 231 0.14 5.42 -9.91
CA PRO A 231 -1.06 4.67 -9.64
C PRO A 231 -0.98 3.25 -10.16
N VAL A 232 -1.49 2.28 -9.39
CA VAL A 232 -1.66 0.88 -9.84
C VAL A 232 -3.14 0.57 -9.97
N GLU A 233 -3.48 -0.22 -10.99
CA GLU A 233 -4.85 -0.60 -11.31
C GLU A 233 -4.95 -2.12 -11.46
N MET A 234 -6.09 -2.68 -11.00
CA MET A 234 -6.42 -4.08 -11.19
C MET A 234 -7.89 -4.25 -11.54
N THR A 235 -8.17 -5.04 -12.56
CA THR A 235 -9.52 -5.49 -12.91
C THR A 235 -9.70 -6.95 -12.52
N PHE A 236 -10.78 -7.27 -11.83
CA PHE A 236 -11.03 -8.63 -11.32
C PHE A 236 -12.52 -9.00 -11.35
N VAL A 237 -12.80 -10.30 -11.22
CA VAL A 237 -14.13 -10.90 -11.11
C VAL A 237 -14.22 -11.73 -9.83
N LEU A 238 -15.34 -11.64 -9.14
CA LEU A 238 -15.67 -12.50 -7.98
C LEU A 238 -16.25 -13.82 -8.50
N ILE A 239 -15.66 -14.96 -8.12
CA ILE A 239 -16.05 -16.31 -8.59
C ILE A 239 -16.52 -17.20 -7.46
#